data_e81030f76277f57040ea7573232ca46b
#
_entry.id   e81030f76277f57040ea7573232ca46b
#
_cell.length_a   1.000
_cell.length_b   1.000
_cell.length_c   1.000
_cell.angle_alpha   90.00
_cell.angle_beta   90.00
_cell.angle_gamma   90.00
#
_symmetry.space_group_name_H-M   'P 1'
#
loop_
_entity.id
_entity.type
_entity.pdbx_description
1 polymer ?
#
loop_
_entity_poly.entity_id
_entity_poly.type
_entity_poly.pdbx_seq_one_letter_code
_entity_poly.pdbx_strand_id
1 'polypeptide(L)'
;CWQRKNEDILQDFHPFERYSVYTESKLHRKQAADKRYIPPPSGGACRGENKAMKKLTKICDGNEAAAYVAYAFSEVAAIYPITPSSPMAEHADEWSAKGKKNIFGQPVRLVEMQSEAGACGACHGALEAGTLATSFTASQGLMLMIPTLHRIAGERLPMVLHVASRTVGTHAFSIFGDHSDVMNCRQTGFALLSSGSVQQAADLAAVAHLSAIRAHIPFLHFFDGFRTSHEIQKIDVMDYDEYAKLVDYDALAAFRANALNPEDPRMRSLVDNPDIYFQLREANNTAYDELPGIVEDYMAQISRLTGREYHLFNYYGAPDAERVIVAMGSVSGCAQEVVDYLTAKGEKVGFLQVHLFRPFSRKHLLAALPKTVRKIAVLDRVKEMGSIGEPLYEDVCAAFINEKTRPEIYAGRYGLSSKDTTPAQLKAAVRQPPARRARRITS
;
A
#
# COMPACT_ATOMS: atom_id res chain seq x y z
N CYS A 1 -11.84 -2.69 34.65
CA CYS A 1 -12.23 -1.64 35.60
C CYS A 1 -11.94 -0.22 35.11
N TRP A 2 -11.09 -0.04 34.11
CA TRP A 2 -10.71 1.27 33.54
C TRP A 2 -11.68 1.74 32.44
N GLN A 3 -12.28 0.82 31.68
CA GLN A 3 -13.23 1.13 30.61
C GLN A 3 -14.61 1.61 31.09
N ARG A 4 -15.08 1.19 32.26
CA ARG A 4 -16.43 1.59 32.74
C ARG A 4 -16.51 2.96 33.40
N LYS A 5 -15.39 3.62 33.70
CA LYS A 5 -15.38 4.98 34.27
C LYS A 5 -15.31 6.11 33.26
N ASN A 6 -15.07 5.82 31.98
CA ASN A 6 -14.93 6.85 30.95
C ASN A 6 -16.21 7.08 30.13
N GLU A 7 -17.20 6.17 30.23
CA GLU A 7 -18.48 6.38 29.51
C GLU A 7 -19.34 7.51 30.11
N ASP A 8 -19.22 7.75 31.41
CA ASP A 8 -19.99 8.83 32.08
C ASP A 8 -19.37 10.23 31.87
N ILE A 9 -18.12 10.35 31.47
CA ILE A 9 -17.45 11.64 31.23
C ILE A 9 -17.73 12.17 29.81
N LEU A 10 -18.11 11.29 28.88
CA LEU A 10 -18.35 11.66 27.47
C LEU A 10 -19.78 12.19 27.21
N GLN A 11 -20.71 12.09 28.19
CA GLN A 11 -22.08 12.56 28.02
C GLN A 11 -22.26 14.09 28.22
N ASP A 12 -21.30 14.77 28.85
CA ASP A 12 -21.39 16.20 29.13
C ASP A 12 -20.65 17.12 28.15
N PHE A 13 -20.03 16.58 27.09
CA PHE A 13 -19.34 17.38 26.09
C PHE A 13 -20.02 17.28 24.72
N HIS A 14 -20.99 18.14 24.47
CA HIS A 14 -21.56 18.43 23.16
C HIS A 14 -20.87 19.65 22.48
N PRO A 15 -19.74 19.47 21.80
CA PRO A 15 -19.32 20.41 20.77
C PRO A 15 -19.41 19.86 19.33
N PHE A 16 -19.81 18.59 19.14
CA PHE A 16 -19.71 17.95 17.82
C PHE A 16 -20.86 18.29 16.85
N GLU A 17 -21.97 18.82 17.28
CA GLU A 17 -23.09 19.17 16.39
C GLU A 17 -22.82 20.39 15.48
N ARG A 18 -21.80 21.20 15.75
CA ARG A 18 -21.51 22.39 14.90
C ARG A 18 -20.67 22.11 13.66
N TYR A 19 -20.01 20.97 13.55
CA TYR A 19 -19.19 20.63 12.37
C TYR A 19 -19.91 19.75 11.34
N SER A 20 -20.96 19.02 11.74
CA SER A 20 -21.75 18.14 10.85
C SER A 20 -22.77 18.90 9.99
N VAL A 21 -23.24 20.07 10.42
CA VAL A 21 -24.31 20.83 9.73
C VAL A 21 -23.81 21.63 8.51
N TYR A 22 -22.48 21.73 8.32
CA TYR A 22 -21.94 22.52 7.20
C TYR A 22 -21.80 21.75 5.88
N THR A 23 -22.00 20.44 5.87
CA THR A 23 -21.81 19.62 4.66
C THR A 23 -23.04 19.42 3.79
N GLU A 24 -24.26 19.52 4.33
CA GLU A 24 -25.46 19.21 3.53
C GLU A 24 -26.16 20.41 2.87
N SER A 25 -26.03 21.63 3.38
CA SER A 25 -26.85 22.76 2.87
C SER A 25 -26.23 23.56 1.73
N LYS A 26 -24.98 23.35 1.34
CA LYS A 26 -24.31 24.10 0.25
C LYS A 26 -24.12 23.35 -1.06
N LEU A 27 -24.48 22.05 -1.12
CA LEU A 27 -24.33 21.24 -2.34
C LEU A 27 -25.29 21.69 -3.48
N HIS A 28 -26.32 22.44 -3.19
CA HIS A 28 -27.34 22.82 -4.19
C HIS A 28 -27.18 24.19 -4.85
N ARG A 29 -26.12 24.96 -4.57
CA ARG A 29 -26.01 26.34 -5.10
C ARG A 29 -24.79 26.70 -5.95
N LYS A 30 -23.89 25.76 -6.29
CA LYS A 30 -22.73 26.09 -7.15
C LYS A 30 -22.54 25.12 -8.34
N GLN A 31 -23.59 24.96 -9.16
CA GLN A 31 -23.43 24.33 -10.50
C GLN A 31 -23.09 25.31 -11.62
N ALA A 32 -22.67 26.52 -11.32
CA ALA A 32 -22.42 27.52 -12.35
C ALA A 32 -21.08 28.22 -12.10
N ALA A 33 -19.98 27.62 -12.40
CA ALA A 33 -18.72 28.22 -12.90
C ALA A 33 -17.53 27.26 -12.77
N ASP A 34 -17.41 26.24 -13.61
CA ASP A 34 -16.10 25.81 -14.05
C ASP A 34 -16.20 25.19 -15.45
N LYS A 35 -15.77 25.94 -16.44
CA LYS A 35 -15.78 25.54 -17.86
C LYS A 35 -14.62 24.61 -18.25
N ARG A 36 -13.91 23.98 -17.32
CA ARG A 36 -12.75 23.15 -17.62
C ARG A 36 -12.91 21.65 -17.31
N TYR A 37 -14.03 21.24 -16.76
CA TYR A 37 -14.32 19.83 -16.55
C TYR A 37 -15.44 19.40 -17.52
N ILE A 38 -15.09 18.58 -18.52
CA ILE A 38 -16.04 17.82 -19.32
C ILE A 38 -16.14 16.45 -18.66
N PRO A 39 -17.23 16.14 -17.95
CA PRO A 39 -17.44 14.77 -17.47
C PRO A 39 -17.60 13.84 -18.68
N PRO A 40 -17.12 12.59 -18.59
CA PRO A 40 -17.47 11.60 -19.59
C PRO A 40 -19.00 11.46 -19.66
N PRO A 41 -19.59 11.14 -20.81
CA PRO A 41 -21.03 11.09 -21.00
C PRO A 41 -21.64 10.14 -19.97
N SER A 42 -22.68 10.59 -19.28
CA SER A 42 -23.46 9.82 -18.32
C SER A 42 -23.93 8.52 -18.99
N GLY A 43 -23.39 7.38 -18.56
CA GLY A 43 -23.70 6.08 -19.10
C GLY A 43 -25.16 5.74 -18.89
N GLY A 44 -25.93 5.77 -19.96
CA GLY A 44 -27.20 5.08 -20.02
C GLY A 44 -26.99 3.59 -19.70
N ALA A 45 -27.89 3.01 -18.93
CA ALA A 45 -27.90 1.59 -18.59
C ALA A 45 -27.92 0.76 -19.88
N CYS A 46 -26.76 0.39 -20.38
CA CYS A 46 -26.63 -0.59 -21.46
C CYS A 46 -26.74 -2.00 -20.86
N ARG A 47 -27.88 -2.64 -21.06
CA ARG A 47 -27.94 -4.10 -21.17
C ARG A 47 -27.06 -4.46 -22.37
N GLY A 48 -25.95 -5.14 -22.14
CA GLY A 48 -25.17 -5.58 -23.29
C GLY A 48 -23.92 -6.33 -22.87
N GLU A 49 -23.81 -7.50 -23.40
CA GLU A 49 -22.62 -8.25 -23.76
C GLU A 49 -21.42 -8.10 -22.83
N ASN A 50 -21.05 -9.20 -22.18
CA ASN A 50 -19.75 -9.42 -21.53
C ASN A 50 -18.64 -9.25 -22.60
N LYS A 51 -18.33 -8.01 -22.96
CA LYS A 51 -17.17 -7.71 -23.79
C LYS A 51 -15.96 -8.00 -22.92
N ALA A 52 -15.20 -9.03 -23.27
CA ALA A 52 -13.97 -9.39 -22.57
C ALA A 52 -13.11 -8.12 -22.39
N MET A 53 -12.60 -7.92 -21.18
CA MET A 53 -11.71 -6.78 -20.85
C MET A 53 -10.54 -6.73 -21.84
N LYS A 54 -10.25 -5.55 -22.36
CA LYS A 54 -9.09 -5.33 -23.22
C LYS A 54 -7.81 -5.44 -22.41
N LYS A 55 -7.16 -6.59 -22.48
CA LYS A 55 -5.86 -6.86 -21.86
C LYS A 55 -4.74 -6.46 -22.81
N LEU A 56 -3.71 -5.82 -22.28
CA LEU A 56 -2.48 -5.51 -23.00
C LEU A 56 -1.36 -6.38 -22.42
N THR A 57 -0.82 -7.29 -23.23
CA THR A 57 0.34 -8.08 -22.81
C THR A 57 1.61 -7.26 -23.00
N LYS A 58 2.42 -7.18 -21.94
CA LYS A 58 3.72 -6.50 -21.92
C LYS A 58 4.82 -7.45 -21.45
N ILE A 59 6.03 -7.24 -21.95
CA ILE A 59 7.26 -7.80 -21.40
C ILE A 59 8.01 -6.64 -20.78
N CYS A 60 8.04 -6.58 -19.46
CA CYS A 60 8.60 -5.46 -18.71
C CYS A 60 9.08 -5.92 -17.32
N ASP A 61 9.77 -5.03 -16.64
CA ASP A 61 10.15 -5.22 -15.24
C ASP A 61 9.13 -4.60 -14.26
N GLY A 62 9.39 -4.76 -12.96
CA GLY A 62 8.51 -4.24 -11.91
C GLY A 62 8.45 -2.72 -11.88
N ASN A 63 9.54 -2.04 -12.26
CA ASN A 63 9.55 -0.58 -12.34
C ASN A 63 8.64 -0.08 -13.48
N GLU A 64 8.77 -0.63 -14.68
CA GLU A 64 7.89 -0.24 -15.80
C GLU A 64 6.44 -0.60 -15.49
N ALA A 65 6.19 -1.76 -14.88
CA ALA A 65 4.85 -2.21 -14.52
C ALA A 65 4.16 -1.24 -13.53
N ALA A 66 4.85 -0.83 -12.47
CA ALA A 66 4.34 0.14 -11.49
C ALA A 66 4.20 1.54 -12.10
N ALA A 67 5.21 2.00 -12.85
CA ALA A 67 5.19 3.30 -13.51
C ALA A 67 4.04 3.44 -14.51
N TYR A 68 3.71 2.37 -15.26
CA TYR A 68 2.60 2.37 -16.21
C TYR A 68 1.26 2.71 -15.54
N VAL A 69 1.03 2.14 -14.36
CA VAL A 69 -0.18 2.38 -13.58
C VAL A 69 -0.12 3.73 -12.86
N ALA A 70 1.00 4.08 -12.26
CA ALA A 70 1.19 5.37 -11.62
C ALA A 70 0.94 6.53 -12.58
N TYR A 71 1.42 6.41 -13.81
CA TYR A 71 1.20 7.38 -14.89
C TYR A 71 -0.30 7.51 -15.23
N ALA A 72 -1.04 6.40 -15.24
CA ALA A 72 -2.47 6.42 -15.52
C ALA A 72 -3.25 7.29 -14.53
N PHE A 73 -2.94 7.21 -13.24
CA PHE A 73 -3.70 7.83 -12.16
C PHE A 73 -3.16 9.18 -11.67
N SER A 74 -2.01 9.62 -12.18
CA SER A 74 -1.36 10.85 -11.71
C SER A 74 -1.47 12.00 -12.70
N GLU A 75 -1.52 13.22 -12.19
CA GLU A 75 -1.46 14.46 -12.95
C GLU A 75 -0.08 15.12 -12.84
N VAL A 76 0.59 14.91 -11.70
CA VAL A 76 1.96 15.37 -11.41
C VAL A 76 2.80 14.21 -10.89
N ALA A 77 4.04 14.11 -11.36
CA ALA A 77 5.06 13.27 -10.76
C ALA A 77 6.26 14.14 -10.39
N ALA A 78 6.52 14.30 -9.09
CA ALA A 78 7.72 15.00 -8.63
C ALA A 78 8.77 13.96 -8.21
N ILE A 79 9.97 14.04 -8.80
CA ILE A 79 10.98 12.98 -8.71
C ILE A 79 12.33 13.52 -8.25
N TYR A 80 13.12 12.63 -7.68
CA TYR A 80 14.56 12.72 -7.58
C TYR A 80 15.13 11.32 -7.75
N PRO A 81 15.91 11.05 -8.81
CA PRO A 81 16.32 9.71 -9.17
C PRO A 81 17.16 9.02 -8.08
N ILE A 82 16.77 7.81 -7.72
CA ILE A 82 17.51 6.96 -6.78
C ILE A 82 17.38 5.47 -7.17
N THR A 83 18.51 4.77 -7.26
CA THR A 83 18.54 3.33 -7.54
C THR A 83 17.94 2.53 -6.36
N PRO A 84 17.05 1.52 -6.60
CA PRO A 84 16.65 0.92 -7.88
C PRO A 84 15.34 1.46 -8.46
N SER A 85 14.82 2.59 -7.99
CA SER A 85 13.51 3.14 -8.41
C SER A 85 13.60 4.11 -9.61
N SER A 86 14.81 4.54 -10.00
CA SER A 86 15.01 5.51 -11.10
C SER A 86 14.29 5.15 -12.39
N PRO A 87 14.25 3.87 -12.86
CA PRO A 87 13.56 3.54 -14.10
C PRO A 87 12.06 3.87 -14.10
N MET A 88 11.39 3.89 -12.93
CA MET A 88 9.98 4.34 -12.87
C MET A 88 9.84 5.81 -13.31
N ALA A 89 10.76 6.65 -12.84
CA ALA A 89 10.77 8.07 -13.19
C ALA A 89 11.15 8.28 -14.67
N GLU A 90 12.14 7.54 -15.18
CA GLU A 90 12.59 7.58 -16.56
C GLU A 90 11.47 7.20 -17.53
N HIS A 91 10.72 6.12 -17.25
CA HIS A 91 9.54 5.75 -18.05
C HIS A 91 8.46 6.83 -18.02
N ALA A 92 8.16 7.39 -16.84
CA ALA A 92 7.16 8.44 -16.72
C ALA A 92 7.55 9.70 -17.52
N ASP A 93 8.85 10.08 -17.50
CA ASP A 93 9.37 11.20 -18.26
C ASP A 93 9.29 10.96 -19.78
N GLU A 94 9.75 9.80 -20.23
CA GLU A 94 9.65 9.40 -21.63
C GLU A 94 8.21 9.46 -22.15
N TRP A 95 7.25 8.92 -21.39
CA TRP A 95 5.85 8.93 -21.80
C TRP A 95 5.26 10.34 -21.78
N SER A 96 5.62 11.17 -20.82
CA SER A 96 5.22 12.57 -20.77
C SER A 96 5.76 13.35 -21.95
N ALA A 97 7.05 13.21 -22.27
CA ALA A 97 7.68 13.86 -23.43
C ALA A 97 7.06 13.44 -24.77
N LYS A 98 6.59 12.18 -24.87
CA LYS A 98 5.84 11.66 -26.03
C LYS A 98 4.36 12.09 -26.06
N GLY A 99 3.89 12.85 -25.08
CA GLY A 99 2.51 13.31 -24.99
C GLY A 99 1.49 12.23 -24.68
N LYS A 100 1.92 11.09 -24.07
CA LYS A 100 1.00 10.05 -23.61
C LYS A 100 0.03 10.64 -22.59
N LYS A 101 -1.27 10.39 -22.79
CA LYS A 101 -2.31 10.87 -21.88
C LYS A 101 -2.56 9.87 -20.74
N ASN A 102 -2.79 10.41 -19.55
CA ASN A 102 -3.33 9.68 -18.39
C ASN A 102 -4.85 9.45 -18.54
N ILE A 103 -5.49 8.85 -17.55
CA ILE A 103 -6.95 8.59 -17.56
C ILE A 103 -7.79 9.87 -17.52
N PHE A 104 -7.19 11.01 -17.18
CA PHE A 104 -7.84 12.32 -17.16
C PHE A 104 -7.65 13.10 -18.46
N GLY A 105 -7.04 12.49 -19.48
CA GLY A 105 -6.90 13.03 -20.83
C GLY A 105 -5.75 14.02 -21.05
N GLN A 106 -4.81 14.11 -20.12
CA GLN A 106 -3.64 15.00 -20.19
C GLN A 106 -2.33 14.25 -19.90
N PRO A 107 -1.18 14.71 -20.44
CA PRO A 107 0.12 14.19 -20.03
C PRO A 107 0.40 14.48 -18.58
N VAL A 108 1.11 13.58 -17.91
CA VAL A 108 1.57 13.80 -16.52
C VAL A 108 2.65 14.88 -16.54
N ARG A 109 2.52 15.89 -15.70
CA ARG A 109 3.58 16.87 -15.49
C ARG A 109 4.67 16.30 -14.62
N LEU A 110 5.83 16.05 -15.22
CA LEU A 110 7.00 15.57 -14.48
C LEU A 110 7.87 16.75 -14.06
N VAL A 111 8.32 16.71 -12.79
CA VAL A 111 9.20 17.75 -12.20
C VAL A 111 10.35 17.06 -11.47
N GLU A 112 11.58 17.29 -11.92
CA GLU A 112 12.76 16.85 -11.19
C GLU A 112 13.17 17.90 -10.16
N MET A 113 13.38 17.44 -8.93
CA MET A 113 13.71 18.27 -7.78
C MET A 113 15.19 18.11 -7.38
N GLN A 114 15.65 18.84 -6.35
CA GLN A 114 17.03 18.79 -5.88
C GLN A 114 17.26 17.73 -4.81
N SER A 115 16.19 17.15 -4.25
CA SER A 115 16.24 16.06 -3.28
C SER A 115 14.89 15.38 -3.17
N GLU A 116 14.86 14.20 -2.56
CA GLU A 116 13.61 13.47 -2.31
C GLU A 116 12.69 14.24 -1.36
N ALA A 117 13.24 14.97 -0.37
CA ALA A 117 12.44 15.84 0.49
C ALA A 117 11.74 16.94 -0.32
N GLY A 118 12.46 17.54 -1.30
CA GLY A 118 11.90 18.50 -2.23
C GLY A 118 10.83 17.88 -3.13
N ALA A 119 11.07 16.67 -3.64
CA ALA A 119 10.09 15.94 -4.46
C ALA A 119 8.79 15.66 -3.66
N CYS A 120 8.90 15.18 -2.44
CA CYS A 120 7.75 14.96 -1.57
C CYS A 120 7.02 16.26 -1.22
N GLY A 121 7.76 17.36 -0.98
CA GLY A 121 7.20 18.69 -0.77
C GLY A 121 6.44 19.22 -1.98
N ALA A 122 6.95 18.99 -3.20
CA ALA A 122 6.27 19.35 -4.44
C ALA A 122 4.98 18.52 -4.65
N CYS A 123 5.02 17.21 -4.35
CA CYS A 123 3.80 16.38 -4.33
C CYS A 123 2.77 16.90 -3.32
N HIS A 124 3.21 17.26 -2.10
CA HIS A 124 2.33 17.81 -1.08
C HIS A 124 1.63 19.10 -1.58
N GLY A 125 2.40 20.03 -2.13
CA GLY A 125 1.83 21.26 -2.70
C GLY A 125 0.86 21.02 -3.86
N ALA A 126 1.14 20.03 -4.74
CA ALA A 126 0.24 19.64 -5.81
C ALA A 126 -1.09 19.07 -5.27
N LEU A 127 -1.00 18.19 -4.26
CA LEU A 127 -2.18 17.62 -3.59
C LEU A 127 -3.03 18.71 -2.90
N GLU A 128 -2.38 19.66 -2.22
CA GLU A 128 -3.06 20.81 -1.61
C GLU A 128 -3.80 21.68 -2.65
N ALA A 129 -3.30 21.72 -3.88
CA ALA A 129 -3.96 22.36 -5.02
C ALA A 129 -5.03 21.49 -5.69
N GLY A 130 -5.36 20.30 -5.14
CA GLY A 130 -6.38 19.39 -5.67
C GLY A 130 -5.92 18.56 -6.88
N THR A 131 -4.61 18.40 -7.07
CA THR A 131 -3.99 17.67 -8.17
C THR A 131 -3.44 16.35 -7.67
N LEU A 132 -3.78 15.23 -8.31
CA LEU A 132 -3.25 13.92 -7.94
C LEU A 132 -1.76 13.83 -8.27
N ALA A 133 -0.97 13.46 -7.26
CA ALA A 133 0.48 13.42 -7.36
C ALA A 133 1.06 12.07 -6.94
N THR A 134 2.19 11.71 -7.58
CA THR A 134 2.98 10.51 -7.28
C THR A 134 4.46 10.84 -7.21
N SER A 135 5.23 9.95 -6.59
CA SER A 135 6.70 9.97 -6.64
C SER A 135 7.25 8.55 -6.59
N PHE A 136 8.52 8.41 -6.93
CA PHE A 136 9.25 7.14 -6.98
C PHE A 136 10.53 7.27 -6.16
N THR A 137 10.78 6.35 -5.22
CA THR A 137 11.92 6.47 -4.32
C THR A 137 12.39 5.13 -3.75
N ALA A 138 13.45 5.16 -2.95
CA ALA A 138 14.01 4.02 -2.22
C ALA A 138 14.88 4.51 -1.06
N SER A 139 15.14 3.65 -0.07
CA SER A 139 16.23 3.78 0.92
C SER A 139 16.30 5.16 1.62
N GLN A 140 17.48 5.80 1.60
CA GLN A 140 17.69 7.11 2.22
C GLN A 140 16.78 8.18 1.64
N GLY A 141 16.44 8.11 0.36
CA GLY A 141 15.48 9.03 -0.25
C GLY A 141 14.11 8.95 0.42
N LEU A 142 13.63 7.74 0.69
CA LEU A 142 12.39 7.55 1.45
C LEU A 142 12.50 8.12 2.88
N MET A 143 13.66 7.96 3.53
CA MET A 143 13.89 8.52 4.87
C MET A 143 13.80 10.05 4.88
N LEU A 144 14.29 10.71 3.83
CA LEU A 144 14.20 12.17 3.69
C LEU A 144 12.76 12.67 3.50
N MET A 145 11.88 11.82 3.01
CA MET A 145 10.45 12.16 2.82
C MET A 145 9.62 12.07 4.10
N ILE A 146 10.05 11.32 5.12
CA ILE A 146 9.25 10.95 6.32
C ILE A 146 8.52 12.16 6.96
N PRO A 147 9.14 13.31 7.22
CA PRO A 147 8.45 14.44 7.83
C PRO A 147 7.23 14.90 6.99
N THR A 148 7.37 14.92 5.67
CA THR A 148 6.30 15.31 4.75
C THR A 148 5.24 14.21 4.62
N LEU A 149 5.63 12.92 4.69
CA LEU A 149 4.67 11.81 4.68
C LEU A 149 3.70 11.89 5.86
N HIS A 150 4.19 12.22 7.08
CA HIS A 150 3.32 12.45 8.23
C HIS A 150 2.28 13.55 7.99
N ARG A 151 2.67 14.62 7.28
CA ARG A 151 1.76 15.71 6.92
C ARG A 151 0.71 15.26 5.92
N ILE A 152 1.12 14.68 4.80
CA ILE A 152 0.22 14.18 3.75
C ILE A 152 -0.81 13.22 4.33
N ALA A 153 -0.38 12.32 5.23
CA ALA A 153 -1.28 11.38 5.91
C ALA A 153 -2.20 12.08 6.90
N GLY A 154 -1.69 13.02 7.70
CA GLY A 154 -2.49 13.78 8.67
C GLY A 154 -3.55 14.65 8.01
N GLU A 155 -3.29 15.17 6.83
CA GLU A 155 -4.20 15.96 6.01
C GLU A 155 -5.10 15.10 5.11
N ARG A 156 -4.90 13.77 5.13
CA ARG A 156 -5.68 12.79 4.36
C ARG A 156 -5.69 13.09 2.87
N LEU A 157 -4.50 13.29 2.30
CA LEU A 157 -4.34 13.59 0.87
C LEU A 157 -4.06 12.30 0.08
N PRO A 158 -4.75 12.04 -1.04
CA PRO A 158 -4.68 10.78 -1.78
C PRO A 158 -3.42 10.66 -2.64
N MET A 159 -2.26 10.56 -2.02
CA MET A 159 -0.99 10.31 -2.69
C MET A 159 -0.72 8.81 -2.81
N VAL A 160 -0.11 8.38 -3.91
CA VAL A 160 0.55 7.07 -3.96
C VAL A 160 2.03 7.25 -4.22
N LEU A 161 2.84 6.74 -3.30
CA LEU A 161 4.30 6.69 -3.40
C LEU A 161 4.72 5.27 -3.76
N HIS A 162 5.45 5.09 -4.87
CA HIS A 162 5.96 3.79 -5.28
C HIS A 162 7.41 3.62 -4.85
N VAL A 163 7.72 2.49 -4.21
CA VAL A 163 9.03 2.24 -3.62
C VAL A 163 9.59 0.90 -4.12
N ALA A 164 10.70 0.96 -4.84
CA ALA A 164 11.53 -0.21 -5.09
C ALA A 164 12.45 -0.38 -3.86
N SER A 165 11.99 -1.18 -2.90
CA SER A 165 12.53 -1.25 -1.54
C SER A 165 14.02 -1.61 -1.51
N ARG A 166 14.83 -0.82 -0.79
CA ARG A 166 16.29 -0.97 -0.70
C ARG A 166 16.76 -0.76 0.74
N THR A 167 17.86 -1.46 1.11
CA THR A 167 18.49 -1.28 2.43
C THR A 167 18.76 0.18 2.76
N VAL A 168 18.54 0.54 4.02
CA VAL A 168 19.03 1.82 4.56
C VAL A 168 20.49 1.65 4.97
N GLY A 169 21.34 2.64 4.67
CA GLY A 169 22.75 2.64 5.09
C GLY A 169 22.88 2.62 6.62
N THR A 170 23.62 1.65 7.15
CA THR A 170 23.86 1.45 8.57
C THR A 170 25.35 1.28 8.84
N HIS A 171 25.83 0.09 9.23
CA HIS A 171 27.24 -0.23 9.40
C HIS A 171 28.01 -0.26 8.08
N ALA A 172 27.28 -0.47 6.97
CA ALA A 172 27.76 -0.44 5.61
C ALA A 172 26.66 0.04 4.67
N PHE A 173 27.05 0.47 3.48
CA PHE A 173 26.14 0.78 2.39
C PHE A 173 25.91 -0.47 1.53
N SER A 174 24.66 -0.71 1.12
CA SER A 174 24.31 -1.66 0.08
C SER A 174 23.22 -1.10 -0.81
N ILE A 175 23.34 -1.34 -2.12
CA ILE A 175 22.32 -0.94 -3.10
C ILE A 175 21.19 -1.98 -3.22
N PHE A 176 21.39 -3.18 -2.65
CA PHE A 176 20.43 -4.28 -2.80
C PHE A 176 19.25 -4.16 -1.83
N GLY A 177 18.17 -4.88 -2.16
CA GLY A 177 16.87 -4.71 -1.52
C GLY A 177 16.74 -5.45 -0.18
N ASP A 178 16.05 -4.81 0.74
CA ASP A 178 15.30 -5.37 1.85
C ASP A 178 14.20 -4.37 2.24
N HIS A 179 13.44 -4.64 3.30
CA HIS A 179 12.30 -3.79 3.69
C HIS A 179 12.67 -2.76 4.76
N SER A 180 13.95 -2.47 5.02
CA SER A 180 14.35 -1.55 6.08
C SER A 180 13.86 -0.12 5.84
N ASP A 181 13.79 0.33 4.58
CA ASP A 181 13.29 1.65 4.23
C ASP A 181 11.77 1.77 4.46
N VAL A 182 10.97 0.86 3.95
CA VAL A 182 9.50 0.91 4.08
C VAL A 182 9.04 0.68 5.51
N MET A 183 9.75 -0.15 6.29
CA MET A 183 9.42 -0.38 7.69
C MET A 183 9.66 0.85 8.58
N ASN A 184 10.59 1.73 8.22
CA ASN A 184 10.74 3.03 8.88
C ASN A 184 9.52 3.95 8.63
N CYS A 185 8.76 3.73 7.58
CA CYS A 185 7.57 4.53 7.25
C CYS A 185 6.27 3.97 7.85
N ARG A 186 6.29 2.84 8.55
CA ARG A 186 5.08 2.17 9.09
C ARG A 186 4.26 3.01 10.07
N GLN A 187 4.84 4.09 10.62
CA GLN A 187 4.20 5.00 11.57
C GLN A 187 3.74 6.32 10.95
N THR A 188 3.99 6.55 9.66
CA THR A 188 3.70 7.83 9.01
C THR A 188 2.21 8.07 8.78
N GLY A 189 1.40 7.02 8.79
CA GLY A 189 -0.01 7.07 8.42
C GLY A 189 -0.27 6.71 6.95
N PHE A 190 0.76 6.49 6.14
CA PHE A 190 0.58 5.88 4.82
C PHE A 190 0.12 4.43 4.95
N ALA A 191 -0.86 4.03 4.16
CA ALA A 191 -1.17 2.62 3.99
C ALA A 191 -0.01 1.92 3.25
N LEU A 192 0.45 0.78 3.74
CA LEU A 192 1.58 0.04 3.17
C LEU A 192 1.08 -1.19 2.44
N LEU A 193 1.24 -1.19 1.11
CA LEU A 193 0.78 -2.27 0.23
C LEU A 193 1.96 -2.93 -0.49
N SER A 194 2.15 -4.24 -0.28
CA SER A 194 3.27 -5.04 -0.76
C SER A 194 2.94 -5.86 -1.99
N SER A 195 3.81 -5.83 -3.00
CA SER A 195 3.76 -6.70 -4.18
C SER A 195 4.95 -7.65 -4.20
N GLY A 196 4.74 -8.90 -4.62
CA GLY A 196 5.76 -9.95 -4.64
C GLY A 196 6.23 -10.38 -6.04
N SER A 197 5.61 -9.85 -7.11
CA SER A 197 5.99 -10.14 -8.50
C SER A 197 5.74 -8.94 -9.39
N VAL A 198 6.24 -8.98 -10.62
CA VAL A 198 6.01 -7.92 -11.63
C VAL A 198 4.53 -7.77 -11.97
N GLN A 199 3.80 -8.89 -12.08
CA GLN A 199 2.35 -8.85 -12.29
C GLN A 199 1.63 -8.20 -11.10
N GLN A 200 1.99 -8.58 -9.88
CA GLN A 200 1.42 -7.97 -8.68
C GLN A 200 1.77 -6.48 -8.57
N ALA A 201 2.96 -6.06 -9.02
CA ALA A 201 3.35 -4.66 -9.03
C ALA A 201 2.41 -3.80 -9.89
N ALA A 202 1.96 -4.32 -11.05
CA ALA A 202 0.95 -3.64 -11.87
C ALA A 202 -0.44 -3.64 -11.20
N ASP A 203 -0.94 -4.82 -10.81
CA ASP A 203 -2.32 -4.97 -10.34
C ASP A 203 -2.55 -4.25 -9.01
N LEU A 204 -1.61 -4.37 -8.06
CA LEU A 204 -1.73 -3.72 -6.75
C LEU A 204 -1.37 -2.23 -6.77
N ALA A 205 -0.61 -1.74 -7.76
CA ALA A 205 -0.49 -0.31 -7.99
C ALA A 205 -1.86 0.32 -8.29
N ALA A 206 -2.69 -0.35 -9.13
CA ALA A 206 -4.06 0.13 -9.39
C ALA A 206 -4.92 0.11 -8.13
N VAL A 207 -4.85 -0.96 -7.32
CA VAL A 207 -5.54 -1.03 -6.02
C VAL A 207 -5.13 0.13 -5.12
N ALA A 208 -3.81 0.45 -5.05
CA ALA A 208 -3.30 1.56 -4.23
C ALA A 208 -3.90 2.91 -4.65
N HIS A 209 -3.85 3.24 -5.96
CA HIS A 209 -4.38 4.50 -6.47
C HIS A 209 -5.90 4.63 -6.29
N LEU A 210 -6.65 3.59 -6.63
CA LEU A 210 -8.11 3.57 -6.48
C LEU A 210 -8.53 3.71 -5.01
N SER A 211 -7.85 2.97 -4.12
CA SER A 211 -8.12 3.03 -2.68
C SER A 211 -7.73 4.38 -2.09
N ALA A 212 -6.60 4.96 -2.53
CA ALA A 212 -6.17 6.29 -2.08
C ALA A 212 -7.21 7.36 -2.43
N ILE A 213 -7.71 7.36 -3.67
CA ILE A 213 -8.74 8.30 -4.13
C ILE A 213 -10.03 8.14 -3.30
N ARG A 214 -10.52 6.91 -3.13
CA ARG A 214 -11.79 6.64 -2.44
C ARG A 214 -11.72 6.93 -0.94
N ALA A 215 -10.62 6.55 -0.29
CA ALA A 215 -10.48 6.70 1.16
C ALA A 215 -9.93 8.07 1.59
N HIS A 216 -9.35 8.84 0.67
CA HIS A 216 -8.51 10.00 0.98
C HIS A 216 -7.42 9.65 1.99
N ILE A 217 -6.76 8.50 1.80
CA ILE A 217 -5.61 8.05 2.60
C ILE A 217 -4.47 7.76 1.66
N PRO A 218 -3.26 8.27 1.92
CA PRO A 218 -2.12 8.03 1.04
C PRO A 218 -1.61 6.60 1.18
N PHE A 219 -1.03 6.09 0.08
CA PHE A 219 -0.45 4.75 -0.01
C PHE A 219 1.05 4.81 -0.30
N LEU A 220 1.78 3.93 0.33
CA LEU A 220 3.12 3.51 -0.01
C LEU A 220 3.00 2.10 -0.60
N HIS A 221 3.01 2.01 -1.93
CA HIS A 221 3.05 0.77 -2.67
C HIS A 221 4.51 0.36 -2.87
N PHE A 222 4.89 -0.82 -2.41
CA PHE A 222 6.29 -1.26 -2.47
C PHE A 222 6.46 -2.68 -2.98
N PHE A 223 7.61 -2.90 -3.57
CA PHE A 223 8.09 -4.19 -4.03
C PHE A 223 9.60 -4.27 -3.89
N ASP A 224 10.14 -5.48 -3.93
CA ASP A 224 11.56 -5.70 -3.68
C ASP A 224 12.46 -5.10 -4.75
N GLY A 225 13.36 -4.22 -4.36
CA GLY A 225 14.41 -3.69 -5.22
C GLY A 225 15.30 -4.79 -5.77
N PHE A 226 15.64 -4.71 -7.05
CA PHE A 226 16.35 -5.66 -7.90
C PHE A 226 15.62 -6.99 -8.13
N ARG A 227 15.01 -7.60 -7.11
CA ARG A 227 14.31 -8.88 -7.25
C ARG A 227 13.01 -8.75 -8.05
N THR A 228 12.17 -7.78 -7.75
CA THR A 228 10.95 -7.50 -8.51
C THR A 228 11.14 -6.33 -9.45
N SER A 229 11.83 -5.28 -9.00
CA SER A 229 11.95 -4.03 -9.75
C SER A 229 12.70 -4.17 -11.09
N HIS A 230 13.60 -5.15 -11.23
CA HIS A 230 14.40 -5.41 -12.44
C HIS A 230 14.21 -6.84 -13.00
N GLU A 231 13.26 -7.59 -12.46
CA GLU A 231 12.92 -8.90 -12.99
C GLU A 231 12.01 -8.72 -14.21
N ILE A 232 12.44 -9.23 -15.36
CA ILE A 232 11.66 -9.15 -16.61
C ILE A 232 10.65 -10.28 -16.65
N GLN A 233 9.38 -9.96 -16.76
CA GLN A 233 8.28 -10.91 -16.89
C GLN A 233 7.34 -10.51 -18.02
N LYS A 234 6.65 -11.50 -18.58
CA LYS A 234 5.49 -11.30 -19.43
C LYS A 234 4.27 -11.14 -18.53
N ILE A 235 3.65 -9.97 -18.55
CA ILE A 235 2.48 -9.63 -17.73
C ILE A 235 1.31 -9.15 -18.58
N ASP A 236 0.11 -9.21 -18.01
CA ASP A 236 -1.09 -8.61 -18.59
C ASP A 236 -1.49 -7.38 -17.76
N VAL A 237 -1.51 -6.22 -18.39
CA VAL A 237 -1.98 -4.97 -17.80
C VAL A 237 -3.32 -4.54 -18.41
N MET A 238 -4.11 -3.80 -17.65
CA MET A 238 -5.36 -3.21 -18.17
C MET A 238 -5.06 -1.96 -19.02
N ASP A 239 -5.93 -1.73 -20.00
CA ASP A 239 -5.93 -0.46 -20.73
C ASP A 239 -6.37 0.68 -19.80
N TYR A 240 -5.93 1.91 -20.08
CA TYR A 240 -6.28 3.10 -19.29
C TYR A 240 -7.79 3.37 -19.24
N ASP A 241 -8.53 3.02 -20.29
CA ASP A 241 -10.00 3.12 -20.29
C ASP A 241 -10.66 2.18 -19.27
N GLU A 242 -10.05 1.02 -18.99
CA GLU A 242 -10.55 0.11 -17.95
C GLU A 242 -10.24 0.64 -16.54
N TYR A 243 -9.06 1.22 -16.33
CA TYR A 243 -8.75 1.89 -15.06
C TYR A 243 -9.69 3.06 -14.78
N ALA A 244 -10.00 3.87 -15.80
CA ALA A 244 -10.90 5.01 -15.65
C ALA A 244 -12.31 4.63 -15.16
N LYS A 245 -12.81 3.44 -15.54
CA LYS A 245 -14.13 2.94 -15.11
C LYS A 245 -14.17 2.56 -13.61
N LEU A 246 -13.02 2.31 -12.99
CA LEU A 246 -12.90 1.91 -11.59
C LEU A 246 -12.79 3.09 -10.63
N VAL A 247 -12.53 4.28 -11.14
CA VAL A 247 -12.32 5.49 -10.31
C VAL A 247 -13.63 5.89 -9.64
N ASP A 248 -13.56 6.15 -8.33
CA ASP A 248 -14.61 6.83 -7.58
C ASP A 248 -14.52 8.34 -7.87
N TYR A 249 -15.27 8.79 -8.88
CA TYR A 249 -15.27 10.19 -9.31
C TYR A 249 -15.91 11.13 -8.31
N ASP A 250 -16.81 10.65 -7.45
CA ASP A 250 -17.42 11.46 -6.39
C ASP A 250 -16.39 11.74 -5.29
N ALA A 251 -15.63 10.71 -4.89
CA ALA A 251 -14.51 10.89 -3.96
C ALA A 251 -13.43 11.82 -4.55
N LEU A 252 -13.09 11.66 -5.84
CA LEU A 252 -12.14 12.54 -6.51
C LEU A 252 -12.64 13.99 -6.55
N ALA A 253 -13.92 14.20 -6.83
CA ALA A 253 -14.54 15.53 -6.82
C ALA A 253 -14.53 16.15 -5.41
N ALA A 254 -14.80 15.36 -4.37
CA ALA A 254 -14.70 15.77 -2.98
C ALA A 254 -13.27 16.18 -2.59
N PHE A 255 -12.26 15.42 -3.00
CA PHE A 255 -10.84 15.78 -2.83
C PHE A 255 -10.54 17.13 -3.47
N ARG A 256 -10.92 17.33 -4.74
CA ARG A 256 -10.67 18.57 -5.47
C ARG A 256 -11.44 19.77 -4.89
N ALA A 257 -12.65 19.54 -4.37
CA ALA A 257 -13.42 20.59 -3.70
C ALA A 257 -12.78 21.06 -2.38
N ASN A 258 -11.92 20.23 -1.78
CA ASN A 258 -11.15 20.56 -0.60
C ASN A 258 -9.81 21.25 -0.89
N ALA A 259 -9.46 21.49 -2.15
CA ALA A 259 -8.23 22.18 -2.52
C ALA A 259 -8.12 23.59 -1.90
N LEU A 260 -6.90 24.05 -1.65
CA LEU A 260 -6.64 25.42 -1.25
C LEU A 260 -7.11 26.37 -2.37
N ASN A 261 -8.05 27.26 -2.02
CA ASN A 261 -8.65 28.19 -2.97
C ASN A 261 -8.74 29.58 -2.31
N PRO A 262 -8.17 30.64 -2.91
CA PRO A 262 -8.29 32.00 -2.39
C PRO A 262 -9.72 32.52 -2.25
N GLU A 263 -10.66 32.02 -3.07
CA GLU A 263 -12.07 32.42 -3.03
C GLU A 263 -12.86 31.68 -1.92
N ASP A 264 -12.36 30.54 -1.43
CA ASP A 264 -12.90 29.77 -0.31
C ASP A 264 -11.72 29.35 0.59
N PRO A 265 -11.13 30.31 1.33
CA PRO A 265 -9.90 30.07 2.06
C PRO A 265 -10.11 29.08 3.20
N ARG A 266 -9.22 28.09 3.29
CA ARG A 266 -9.18 27.07 4.34
C ARG A 266 -7.81 27.09 5.00
N MET A 267 -7.79 26.89 6.31
CA MET A 267 -6.55 26.75 7.06
C MET A 267 -6.32 25.26 7.35
N ARG A 268 -5.10 24.79 7.09
CA ARG A 268 -4.66 23.42 7.38
C ARG A 268 -3.31 23.46 8.06
N SER A 269 -2.97 22.39 8.74
CA SER A 269 -1.66 22.18 9.35
C SER A 269 -1.20 23.32 10.25
N LEU A 270 -2.12 23.89 11.00
CA LEU A 270 -1.83 24.88 12.03
C LEU A 270 -1.27 24.23 13.30
N VAL A 271 -1.04 25.04 14.31
CA VAL A 271 -0.66 24.59 15.65
C VAL A 271 -1.93 24.30 16.45
N ASP A 272 -2.12 23.04 16.81
CA ASP A 272 -3.17 22.62 17.73
C ASP A 272 -2.64 22.64 19.16
N ASN A 273 -3.47 23.12 20.08
CA ASN A 273 -3.16 23.07 21.49
C ASN A 273 -3.45 21.68 22.11
N PRO A 274 -2.90 21.36 23.28
CA PRO A 274 -3.10 20.06 23.92
C PRO A 274 -4.56 19.67 24.18
N ASP A 275 -5.44 20.65 24.29
CA ASP A 275 -6.88 20.47 24.55
C ASP A 275 -7.65 19.88 23.36
N ILE A 276 -7.15 20.04 22.11
CA ILE A 276 -7.82 19.56 20.90
C ILE A 276 -6.99 18.55 20.09
N TYR A 277 -5.65 18.58 20.19
CA TYR A 277 -4.77 17.75 19.36
C TYR A 277 -5.05 16.25 19.51
N PHE A 278 -5.27 15.78 20.74
CA PHE A 278 -5.54 14.37 21.01
C PHE A 278 -6.81 13.89 20.30
N GLN A 279 -7.90 14.63 20.41
CA GLN A 279 -9.19 14.30 19.81
C GLN A 279 -9.11 14.29 18.28
N LEU A 280 -8.40 15.25 17.68
CA LEU A 280 -8.22 15.33 16.23
C LEU A 280 -7.37 14.14 15.70
N ARG A 281 -6.38 13.70 16.46
CA ARG A 281 -5.61 12.49 16.12
C ARG A 281 -6.47 11.23 16.18
N GLU A 282 -7.28 11.07 17.23
CA GLU A 282 -8.17 9.92 17.39
C GLU A 282 -9.32 9.90 16.37
N ALA A 283 -9.80 11.05 15.92
CA ALA A 283 -10.85 11.14 14.90
C ALA A 283 -10.46 10.50 13.56
N ASN A 284 -9.17 10.34 13.28
CA ASN A 284 -8.71 9.64 12.09
C ASN A 284 -8.90 8.11 12.15
N ASN A 285 -9.11 7.53 13.33
CA ASN A 285 -9.22 6.07 13.50
C ASN A 285 -10.33 5.48 12.61
N THR A 286 -11.49 6.12 12.51
CA THR A 286 -12.61 5.65 11.67
C THR A 286 -12.19 5.39 10.24
N ALA A 287 -11.43 6.31 9.62
CA ALA A 287 -10.98 6.15 8.24
C ALA A 287 -10.00 4.97 8.07
N TYR A 288 -9.12 4.77 9.05
CA TYR A 288 -8.18 3.64 9.02
C TYR A 288 -8.85 2.30 9.34
N ASP A 289 -9.95 2.29 10.11
CA ASP A 289 -10.75 1.09 10.37
C ASP A 289 -11.55 0.65 9.13
N GLU A 290 -12.02 1.61 8.32
CA GLU A 290 -12.74 1.36 7.07
C GLU A 290 -11.81 0.95 5.92
N LEU A 291 -10.57 1.42 5.91
CA LEU A 291 -9.63 1.25 4.80
C LEU A 291 -9.40 -0.21 4.37
N PRO A 292 -9.24 -1.21 5.28
CA PRO A 292 -9.08 -2.60 4.87
C PRO A 292 -10.25 -3.11 4.02
N GLY A 293 -11.48 -2.68 4.33
CA GLY A 293 -12.67 -3.03 3.54
C GLY A 293 -12.65 -2.41 2.14
N ILE A 294 -12.20 -1.17 2.02
CA ILE A 294 -12.06 -0.47 0.73
C ILE A 294 -11.00 -1.14 -0.14
N VAL A 295 -9.86 -1.50 0.45
CA VAL A 295 -8.78 -2.19 -0.27
C VAL A 295 -9.22 -3.58 -0.75
N GLU A 296 -9.89 -4.35 0.12
CA GLU A 296 -10.43 -5.68 -0.23
C GLU A 296 -11.45 -5.59 -1.36
N ASP A 297 -12.31 -4.57 -1.36
CA ASP A 297 -13.29 -4.33 -2.42
C ASP A 297 -12.62 -4.07 -3.78
N TYR A 298 -11.59 -3.22 -3.83
CA TYR A 298 -10.83 -2.99 -5.05
C TYR A 298 -10.00 -4.21 -5.47
N MET A 299 -9.42 -4.96 -4.53
CA MET A 299 -8.76 -6.22 -4.81
C MET A 299 -9.74 -7.21 -5.45
N ALA A 300 -10.97 -7.32 -4.93
CA ALA A 300 -12.01 -8.16 -5.52
C ALA A 300 -12.45 -7.68 -6.92
N GLN A 301 -12.50 -6.37 -7.17
CA GLN A 301 -12.81 -5.83 -8.50
C GLN A 301 -11.69 -6.16 -9.50
N ILE A 302 -10.43 -5.93 -9.14
CA ILE A 302 -9.26 -6.28 -9.96
C ILE A 302 -9.23 -7.81 -10.22
N SER A 303 -9.50 -8.62 -9.20
CA SER A 303 -9.55 -10.09 -9.32
C SER A 303 -10.59 -10.54 -10.35
N ARG A 304 -11.81 -9.97 -10.33
CA ARG A 304 -12.86 -10.29 -11.31
C ARG A 304 -12.46 -9.90 -12.73
N LEU A 305 -11.81 -8.76 -12.92
CA LEU A 305 -11.40 -8.26 -14.22
C LEU A 305 -10.22 -9.03 -14.80
N THR A 306 -9.27 -9.39 -13.95
CA THR A 306 -8.00 -9.99 -14.39
C THR A 306 -8.03 -11.51 -14.38
N GLY A 307 -8.89 -12.13 -13.56
CA GLY A 307 -8.90 -13.56 -13.27
C GLY A 307 -7.78 -13.98 -12.30
N ARG A 308 -7.09 -13.05 -11.67
CA ARG A 308 -6.08 -13.29 -10.62
C ARG A 308 -6.67 -12.94 -9.27
N GLU A 309 -6.48 -13.78 -8.27
CA GLU A 309 -7.08 -13.63 -6.95
C GLU A 309 -6.19 -12.78 -6.04
N TYR A 310 -6.74 -11.68 -5.51
CA TYR A 310 -6.10 -10.77 -4.57
C TYR A 310 -6.95 -10.54 -3.33
N HIS A 311 -6.31 -10.64 -2.16
CA HIS A 311 -6.84 -10.34 -0.84
C HIS A 311 -5.80 -9.57 -0.02
N LEU A 312 -6.20 -8.99 1.11
CA LEU A 312 -5.23 -8.34 2.03
C LEU A 312 -4.16 -9.32 2.50
N PHE A 313 -4.56 -10.60 2.62
CA PHE A 313 -3.73 -11.74 2.98
C PHE A 313 -4.09 -12.91 2.04
N ASN A 314 -3.20 -13.24 1.11
CA ASN A 314 -3.42 -14.37 0.19
C ASN A 314 -2.87 -15.66 0.79
N TYR A 315 -3.76 -16.60 1.05
CA TYR A 315 -3.39 -17.93 1.52
C TYR A 315 -3.13 -18.87 0.34
N TYR A 316 -2.07 -19.67 0.45
CA TYR A 316 -1.72 -20.71 -0.51
C TYR A 316 -1.30 -21.99 0.20
N GLY A 317 -1.83 -23.16 -0.18
CA GLY A 317 -1.44 -24.46 0.34
C GLY A 317 -2.60 -25.32 0.83
N ALA A 318 -2.28 -26.28 1.72
CA ALA A 318 -3.28 -27.24 2.21
C ALA A 318 -4.40 -26.53 2.99
N PRO A 319 -5.70 -26.83 2.72
CA PRO A 319 -6.82 -26.20 3.42
C PRO A 319 -6.87 -26.56 4.92
N ASP A 320 -6.19 -27.63 5.30
CA ASP A 320 -6.06 -28.13 6.67
C ASP A 320 -4.62 -28.02 7.18
N ALA A 321 -3.88 -27.01 6.72
CA ALA A 321 -2.50 -26.78 7.11
C ALA A 321 -2.35 -26.64 8.64
N GLU A 322 -1.35 -27.30 9.18
CA GLU A 322 -0.94 -27.20 10.57
C GLU A 322 0.24 -26.24 10.79
N ARG A 323 0.99 -25.99 9.72
CA ARG A 323 2.18 -25.12 9.71
C ARG A 323 2.10 -24.13 8.55
N VAL A 324 2.27 -22.85 8.84
CA VAL A 324 2.17 -21.78 7.83
C VAL A 324 3.39 -20.87 7.92
N ILE A 325 3.93 -20.49 6.76
CA ILE A 325 4.88 -19.38 6.64
C ILE A 325 4.06 -18.11 6.39
N VAL A 326 4.41 -17.00 7.06
CA VAL A 326 3.86 -15.67 6.79
C VAL A 326 4.99 -14.76 6.36
N ALA A 327 4.87 -14.13 5.19
CA ALA A 327 5.90 -13.21 4.68
C ALA A 327 5.32 -12.20 3.67
N MET A 328 6.14 -11.21 3.28
CA MET A 328 5.84 -10.19 2.26
C MET A 328 6.88 -10.25 1.12
N GLY A 329 6.52 -9.69 -0.04
CA GLY A 329 7.44 -9.43 -1.14
C GLY A 329 7.79 -10.66 -2.00
N SER A 330 8.93 -10.60 -2.65
CA SER A 330 9.33 -11.53 -3.72
C SER A 330 9.60 -12.97 -3.27
N VAL A 331 9.69 -13.23 -1.97
CA VAL A 331 9.81 -14.61 -1.44
C VAL A 331 8.58 -15.46 -1.75
N SER A 332 7.45 -14.84 -2.10
CA SER A 332 6.17 -15.53 -2.34
C SER A 332 6.27 -16.63 -3.38
N GLY A 333 6.93 -16.39 -4.53
CA GLY A 333 7.10 -17.43 -5.56
C GLY A 333 7.86 -18.66 -5.03
N CYS A 334 9.01 -18.43 -4.38
CA CYS A 334 9.79 -19.52 -3.78
C CYS A 334 9.02 -20.24 -2.65
N ALA A 335 8.22 -19.52 -1.87
CA ALA A 335 7.41 -20.10 -0.80
C ALA A 335 6.29 -21.00 -1.35
N GLN A 336 5.64 -20.61 -2.43
CA GLN A 336 4.62 -21.43 -3.11
C GLN A 336 5.21 -22.73 -3.63
N GLU A 337 6.35 -22.70 -4.33
CA GLU A 337 7.07 -23.88 -4.80
C GLU A 337 7.42 -24.84 -3.64
N VAL A 338 7.84 -24.30 -2.50
CA VAL A 338 8.15 -25.11 -1.31
C VAL A 338 6.89 -25.75 -0.74
N VAL A 339 5.79 -25.01 -0.70
CA VAL A 339 4.49 -25.53 -0.23
C VAL A 339 4.01 -26.65 -1.15
N ASP A 340 4.07 -26.47 -2.47
CA ASP A 340 3.70 -27.51 -3.45
C ASP A 340 4.52 -28.78 -3.29
N TYR A 341 5.85 -28.64 -3.18
CA TYR A 341 6.75 -29.76 -2.96
C TYR A 341 6.43 -30.52 -1.66
N LEU A 342 6.10 -29.82 -0.57
CA LEU A 342 5.81 -30.45 0.72
C LEU A 342 4.40 -31.06 0.75
N THR A 343 3.43 -30.37 0.17
CA THR A 343 2.03 -30.86 0.07
C THR A 343 1.95 -32.11 -0.80
N ALA A 344 2.71 -32.17 -1.91
CA ALA A 344 2.83 -33.37 -2.74
C ALA A 344 3.40 -34.59 -1.97
N LYS A 345 4.09 -34.34 -0.84
CA LYS A 345 4.60 -35.37 0.08
C LYS A 345 3.65 -35.68 1.25
N GLY A 346 2.44 -35.14 1.22
CA GLY A 346 1.44 -35.33 2.27
C GLY A 346 1.63 -34.45 3.51
N GLU A 347 2.49 -33.42 3.47
CA GLU A 347 2.67 -32.49 4.58
C GLU A 347 1.57 -31.41 4.57
N LYS A 348 0.99 -31.13 5.74
CA LYS A 348 -0.05 -30.11 5.93
C LYS A 348 0.60 -28.74 6.17
N VAL A 349 0.95 -28.08 5.09
CA VAL A 349 1.68 -26.80 5.11
C VAL A 349 0.99 -25.76 4.23
N GLY A 350 1.24 -24.48 4.55
CA GLY A 350 0.74 -23.36 3.77
C GLY A 350 1.67 -22.16 3.84
N PHE A 351 1.36 -21.19 3.01
CA PHE A 351 2.00 -19.88 2.94
C PHE A 351 0.92 -18.79 2.95
N LEU A 352 1.13 -17.75 3.74
CA LEU A 352 0.29 -16.56 3.77
C LEU A 352 1.11 -15.37 3.32
N GLN A 353 0.79 -14.86 2.14
CA GLN A 353 1.37 -13.62 1.63
C GLN A 353 0.62 -12.42 2.19
N VAL A 354 1.34 -11.48 2.79
CA VAL A 354 0.77 -10.22 3.28
C VAL A 354 0.89 -9.17 2.18
N HIS A 355 -0.24 -8.61 1.74
CA HIS A 355 -0.28 -7.48 0.83
C HIS A 355 -0.51 -6.17 1.58
N LEU A 356 -1.58 -6.04 2.37
CA LEU A 356 -1.81 -4.83 3.16
C LEU A 356 -1.16 -4.98 4.54
N PHE A 357 -0.01 -4.32 4.73
CA PHE A 357 0.72 -4.33 6.00
C PHE A 357 0.26 -3.20 6.96
N ARG A 358 -0.17 -2.06 6.42
CA ARG A 358 -0.79 -0.95 7.17
C ARG A 358 -2.02 -0.42 6.44
N PRO A 359 -3.15 -0.25 7.15
CA PRO A 359 -3.41 -0.73 8.51
C PRO A 359 -3.40 -2.26 8.61
N PHE A 360 -2.87 -2.81 9.72
CA PHE A 360 -2.81 -4.26 9.89
C PHE A 360 -4.16 -4.80 10.39
N SER A 361 -4.84 -5.57 9.54
CA SER A 361 -6.18 -6.06 9.85
C SER A 361 -6.16 -7.45 10.49
N ARG A 362 -6.29 -7.49 11.83
CA ARG A 362 -6.44 -8.73 12.60
C ARG A 362 -7.56 -9.61 12.07
N LYS A 363 -8.72 -9.01 11.76
CA LYS A 363 -9.91 -9.72 11.24
C LYS A 363 -9.58 -10.51 9.98
N HIS A 364 -8.94 -9.88 9.00
CA HIS A 364 -8.64 -10.50 7.71
C HIS A 364 -7.50 -11.52 7.84
N LEU A 365 -6.48 -11.25 8.66
CA LEU A 365 -5.41 -12.22 8.96
C LEU A 365 -5.97 -13.53 9.52
N LEU A 366 -6.83 -13.43 10.56
CA LEU A 366 -7.42 -14.62 11.20
C LEU A 366 -8.40 -15.37 10.29
N ALA A 367 -9.11 -14.65 9.41
CA ALA A 367 -10.01 -15.24 8.45
C ALA A 367 -9.28 -15.99 7.32
N ALA A 368 -8.09 -15.52 6.91
CA ALA A 368 -7.30 -16.14 5.85
C ALA A 368 -6.57 -17.42 6.29
N LEU A 369 -6.35 -17.59 7.59
CA LEU A 369 -5.62 -18.76 8.11
C LEU A 369 -6.54 -19.97 8.32
N PRO A 370 -6.11 -21.19 7.92
CA PRO A 370 -6.82 -22.43 8.29
C PRO A 370 -6.95 -22.56 9.82
N LYS A 371 -8.11 -23.01 10.29
CA LYS A 371 -8.38 -23.20 11.74
C LYS A 371 -7.52 -24.31 12.39
N THR A 372 -6.89 -25.13 11.56
CA THR A 372 -6.01 -26.23 11.97
C THR A 372 -4.58 -25.80 12.28
N VAL A 373 -4.26 -24.52 12.02
CA VAL A 373 -2.89 -23.98 12.18
C VAL A 373 -2.45 -24.06 13.65
N ARG A 374 -1.32 -24.72 13.88
CA ARG A 374 -0.67 -24.90 15.19
C ARG A 374 0.64 -24.14 15.29
N LYS A 375 1.29 -23.89 14.12
CA LYS A 375 2.61 -23.24 14.05
C LYS A 375 2.66 -22.23 12.93
N ILE A 376 3.17 -21.04 13.23
CA ILE A 376 3.38 -19.97 12.25
C ILE A 376 4.85 -19.55 12.29
N ALA A 377 5.52 -19.62 11.14
CA ALA A 377 6.85 -19.05 10.95
C ALA A 377 6.69 -17.69 10.26
N VAL A 378 6.89 -16.60 10.98
CA VAL A 378 6.85 -15.25 10.40
C VAL A 378 8.24 -14.87 9.94
N LEU A 379 8.36 -14.55 8.65
CA LEU A 379 9.63 -14.21 8.01
C LEU A 379 9.64 -12.73 7.62
N ASP A 380 10.47 -11.97 8.29
CA ASP A 380 10.70 -10.56 8.03
C ASP A 380 11.94 -10.36 7.14
N ARG A 381 11.86 -9.41 6.20
CA ARG A 381 12.99 -9.00 5.36
C ARG A 381 13.60 -7.68 5.85
N VAL A 382 13.71 -7.54 7.15
CA VAL A 382 14.25 -6.36 7.85
C VAL A 382 14.95 -6.79 9.13
N LYS A 383 15.86 -5.96 9.61
CA LYS A 383 16.42 -6.04 10.95
C LYS A 383 16.21 -4.71 11.67
N GLU A 384 15.31 -4.72 12.64
CA GLU A 384 15.12 -3.61 13.55
C GLU A 384 16.07 -3.75 14.75
N MET A 385 17.01 -2.81 14.88
CA MET A 385 18.00 -2.87 15.96
C MET A 385 17.36 -2.53 17.30
N GLY A 386 17.58 -3.38 18.31
CA GLY A 386 17.08 -3.17 19.67
C GLY A 386 15.65 -3.66 19.91
N SER A 387 14.89 -4.04 18.86
CA SER A 387 13.57 -4.63 19.05
C SER A 387 13.64 -6.09 19.51
N ILE A 388 12.59 -6.53 20.20
CA ILE A 388 12.41 -7.94 20.62
C ILE A 388 12.02 -8.84 19.46
N GLY A 389 11.43 -8.28 18.41
CA GLY A 389 11.03 -8.93 17.17
C GLY A 389 11.19 -8.01 15.98
N GLU A 390 10.85 -8.48 14.80
CA GLU A 390 10.77 -7.67 13.59
C GLU A 390 9.30 -7.24 13.38
N PRO A 391 9.02 -6.17 12.61
CA PRO A 391 7.68 -5.56 12.57
C PRO A 391 6.53 -6.49 12.20
N LEU A 392 6.69 -7.36 11.19
CA LEU A 392 5.62 -8.29 10.81
C LEU A 392 5.39 -9.34 11.89
N TYR A 393 6.46 -9.86 12.48
CA TYR A 393 6.36 -10.82 13.58
C TYR A 393 5.62 -10.23 14.77
N GLU A 394 5.93 -8.99 15.15
CA GLU A 394 5.28 -8.32 16.29
C GLU A 394 3.77 -8.12 16.02
N ASP A 395 3.39 -7.69 14.82
CA ASP A 395 1.98 -7.52 14.44
C ASP A 395 1.21 -8.83 14.41
N VAL A 396 1.82 -9.90 13.88
CA VAL A 396 1.20 -11.24 13.90
C VAL A 396 1.03 -11.73 15.35
N CYS A 397 2.02 -11.56 16.22
CA CYS A 397 1.88 -11.90 17.64
C CYS A 397 0.75 -11.10 18.30
N ALA A 398 0.67 -9.80 18.06
CA ALA A 398 -0.37 -8.93 18.59
C ALA A 398 -1.77 -9.35 18.11
N ALA A 399 -1.90 -9.80 16.86
CA ALA A 399 -3.18 -10.26 16.32
C ALA A 399 -3.76 -11.48 17.07
N PHE A 400 -2.90 -12.31 17.65
CA PHE A 400 -3.32 -13.50 18.42
C PHE A 400 -3.44 -13.29 19.92
N ILE A 401 -3.13 -12.10 20.47
CA ILE A 401 -3.03 -11.88 21.91
C ILE A 401 -4.33 -12.18 22.66
N ASN A 402 -5.48 -11.95 22.04
CA ASN A 402 -6.81 -12.16 22.61
C ASN A 402 -7.50 -13.44 22.12
N GLU A 403 -6.81 -14.28 21.31
CA GLU A 403 -7.38 -15.53 20.85
C GLU A 403 -7.32 -16.62 21.93
N LYS A 404 -8.40 -17.38 22.09
CA LYS A 404 -8.46 -18.50 23.05
C LYS A 404 -7.48 -19.62 22.70
N THR A 405 -7.34 -19.89 21.40
CA THR A 405 -6.40 -20.89 20.86
C THR A 405 -5.35 -20.14 20.06
N ARG A 406 -4.10 -20.27 20.44
CA ARG A 406 -2.98 -19.58 19.80
C ARG A 406 -2.03 -20.59 19.19
N PRO A 407 -1.64 -20.41 17.93
CA PRO A 407 -0.52 -21.17 17.36
C PRO A 407 0.80 -20.78 18.05
N GLU A 408 1.78 -21.65 17.99
CA GLU A 408 3.16 -21.28 18.28
C GLU A 408 3.69 -20.37 17.16
N ILE A 409 4.15 -19.15 17.48
CA ILE A 409 4.59 -18.17 16.50
C ILE A 409 6.09 -17.98 16.64
N TYR A 410 6.82 -18.13 15.54
CA TYR A 410 8.26 -18.06 15.45
C TYR A 410 8.71 -16.93 14.56
N ALA A 411 9.73 -16.18 14.99
CA ALA A 411 10.37 -15.15 14.19
C ALA A 411 11.51 -15.71 13.33
N GLY A 412 11.59 -15.28 12.08
CA GLY A 412 12.72 -15.53 11.21
C GLY A 412 13.06 -14.27 10.40
N ARG A 413 14.32 -14.14 10.01
CA ARG A 413 14.79 -13.09 9.10
C ARG A 413 15.38 -13.73 7.87
N TYR A 414 15.11 -13.13 6.69
CA TYR A 414 15.62 -13.60 5.43
C TYR A 414 16.02 -12.42 4.52
N GLY A 415 16.80 -12.67 3.51
CA GLY A 415 16.97 -11.83 2.34
C GLY A 415 17.48 -10.41 2.57
N LEU A 416 18.11 -10.09 3.72
CA LEU A 416 18.70 -8.78 3.97
C LEU A 416 19.72 -8.47 2.88
N SER A 417 19.65 -7.25 2.34
CA SER A 417 20.52 -6.83 1.23
C SER A 417 20.50 -7.83 0.06
N SER A 418 19.30 -8.33 -0.28
CA SER A 418 19.06 -9.34 -1.33
C SER A 418 19.86 -10.63 -1.19
N LYS A 419 20.31 -11.00 0.04
CA LYS A 419 20.89 -12.33 0.25
C LYS A 419 19.90 -13.38 -0.23
N ASP A 420 20.40 -14.37 -0.99
CA ASP A 420 19.56 -15.41 -1.56
C ASP A 420 18.79 -16.18 -0.49
N THR A 421 17.51 -16.42 -0.79
CA THR A 421 16.63 -17.23 0.02
C THR A 421 16.26 -18.47 -0.78
N THR A 422 16.78 -19.61 -0.32
CA THR A 422 16.62 -20.87 -1.06
C THR A 422 15.40 -21.66 -0.60
N PRO A 423 14.83 -22.54 -1.47
CA PRO A 423 13.77 -23.47 -1.08
C PRO A 423 14.13 -24.32 0.14
N ALA A 424 15.40 -24.70 0.29
CA ALA A 424 15.88 -25.48 1.44
C ALA A 424 15.76 -24.72 2.76
N GLN A 425 16.02 -23.40 2.76
CA GLN A 425 15.86 -22.54 3.94
C GLN A 425 14.40 -22.38 4.32
N LEU A 426 13.50 -22.14 3.35
CA LEU A 426 12.06 -22.04 3.59
C LEU A 426 11.47 -23.36 4.08
N LYS A 427 11.89 -24.48 3.51
CA LYS A 427 11.55 -25.82 3.98
C LYS A 427 11.99 -26.05 5.43
N ALA A 428 13.18 -25.60 5.80
CA ALA A 428 13.68 -25.69 7.16
C ALA A 428 12.84 -24.81 8.11
N ALA A 429 12.46 -23.59 7.69
CA ALA A 429 11.61 -22.70 8.47
C ALA A 429 10.23 -23.31 8.77
N VAL A 430 9.62 -24.01 7.81
CA VAL A 430 8.32 -24.69 7.98
C VAL A 430 8.40 -25.93 8.86
N ARG A 431 9.51 -26.71 8.76
CA ARG A 431 9.63 -28.01 9.43
C ARG A 431 10.17 -27.91 10.85
N GLN A 432 11.07 -26.98 11.09
CA GLN A 432 11.72 -26.80 12.39
C GLN A 432 11.34 -25.45 12.99
N PRO A 433 10.53 -25.45 14.06
CA PRO A 433 10.45 -24.25 14.87
C PRO A 433 11.85 -23.99 15.46
N PRO A 434 12.38 -22.76 15.45
CA PRO A 434 13.62 -22.46 16.14
C PRO A 434 13.49 -22.81 17.62
N ALA A 435 14.52 -23.43 18.17
CA ALA A 435 14.65 -23.52 19.63
C ALA A 435 14.57 -22.10 20.22
N ARG A 436 13.93 -21.93 21.38
CA ARG A 436 13.59 -20.72 22.17
C ARG A 436 14.42 -19.41 22.03
N ARG A 437 15.27 -19.27 21.04
CA ARG A 437 15.96 -18.04 20.59
C ARG A 437 15.76 -17.91 19.11
N ALA A 438 15.39 -16.72 18.65
CA ALA A 438 15.30 -16.38 17.22
C ALA A 438 16.51 -16.92 16.47
N ARG A 439 16.35 -18.07 15.80
CA ARG A 439 17.41 -18.61 14.93
C ARG A 439 17.41 -17.79 13.66
N ARG A 440 18.52 -17.16 13.41
CA ARG A 440 18.84 -16.58 12.12
C ARG A 440 18.74 -17.69 11.07
N ILE A 441 18.00 -17.48 10.00
CA ILE A 441 18.20 -18.27 8.77
C ILE A 441 19.51 -17.74 8.18
N THR A 442 20.61 -18.15 8.77
CA THR A 442 21.94 -17.85 8.26
C THR A 442 22.43 -19.06 7.47
N SER A 443 22.82 -18.78 6.23
CA SER A 443 23.64 -19.55 5.27
C SER A 443 23.68 -21.06 5.43
#